data_a599687acf6c7feedbd8ad2c97af3e2b
#
_entry.id   a599687acf6c7feedbd8ad2c97af3e2b
#
_cell.length_a   1.000
_cell.length_b   1.000
_cell.length_c   1.000
_cell.angle_alpha   90.00
_cell.angle_beta   90.00
_cell.angle_gamma   90.00
#
_symmetry.space_group_name_H-M   'P 1'
#
loop_
_entity.id
_entity.type
_entity.pdbx_description
1 polymer ?
#
loop_
_entity_poly.entity_id
_entity_poly.type
_entity_poly.pdbx_seq_one_letter_code
_entity_poly.pdbx_strand_id
1 'polypeptide(L)'
;MVEKGRVIVWTSTQSPFPDQQMVARALKISPEKVRIITPYVGGGFGGKSAVTQQTLEAARLTKMAGRPVQVAWSRAEEFFYDGFRPASVVRIKSGIDASGKMTFWDMRSPKTSVSATVGYLT
;
A
#
# COMPACT_ATOMS: atom_id res chain seq x y z
N MET A 1 14.73 -1.26 -12.87
CA MET A 1 16.01 -1.30 -13.66
C MET A 1 17.07 -2.02 -12.82
N VAL A 2 17.91 -2.83 -13.44
CA VAL A 2 19.08 -3.45 -12.77
C VAL A 2 20.33 -2.80 -13.35
N GLU A 3 21.17 -2.23 -12.52
CA GLU A 3 22.40 -1.56 -12.92
C GLU A 3 23.53 -1.91 -11.97
N LYS A 4 24.66 -2.42 -12.51
CA LYS A 4 25.86 -2.80 -11.73
C LYS A 4 25.54 -3.65 -10.48
N GLY A 5 24.62 -4.59 -10.60
CA GLY A 5 24.19 -5.47 -9.50
C GLY A 5 23.27 -4.81 -8.47
N ARG A 6 22.80 -3.59 -8.74
CA ARG A 6 21.78 -2.88 -7.95
C ARG A 6 20.44 -2.88 -8.67
N VAL A 7 19.37 -2.92 -7.92
CA VAL A 7 18.00 -2.82 -8.41
C VAL A 7 17.47 -1.44 -8.06
N ILE A 8 17.02 -0.70 -9.07
CA ILE A 8 16.38 0.61 -8.88
C ILE A 8 14.92 0.47 -9.27
N VAL A 9 14.03 0.85 -8.34
CA VAL A 9 12.57 0.80 -8.52
C VAL A 9 11.99 2.18 -8.30
N TRP A 10 11.28 2.68 -9.30
CA TRP A 10 10.46 3.88 -9.18
C TRP A 10 9.03 3.44 -8.87
N THR A 11 8.53 3.84 -7.73
CA THR A 11 7.17 3.48 -7.31
C THR A 11 6.55 4.58 -6.46
N SER A 12 5.26 4.80 -6.65
CA SER A 12 4.49 5.74 -5.83
C SER A 12 4.17 5.10 -4.49
N THR A 13 4.97 5.40 -3.48
CA THR A 13 4.82 4.83 -2.14
C THR A 13 4.99 5.89 -1.04
N GLN A 14 4.33 5.67 0.10
CA GLN A 14 4.54 6.41 1.35
C GLN A 14 5.51 5.68 2.29
N SER A 15 5.93 4.47 1.93
CA SER A 15 6.73 3.55 2.77
C SER A 15 7.95 2.99 2.02
N PRO A 16 8.92 3.84 1.60
CA PRO A 16 10.03 3.39 0.74
C PRO A 16 10.94 2.34 1.39
N PHE A 17 11.13 2.40 2.71
CA PHE A 17 11.98 1.42 3.40
C PHE A 17 11.32 0.02 3.50
N PRO A 18 10.05 -0.12 3.90
CA PRO A 18 9.31 -1.37 3.76
C PRO A 18 9.33 -1.94 2.34
N ASP A 19 9.13 -1.10 1.31
CA ASP A 19 9.19 -1.51 -0.09
C ASP A 19 10.57 -2.06 -0.47
N GLN A 20 11.63 -1.40 -0.01
CA GLN A 20 13.01 -1.88 -0.20
C GLN A 20 13.19 -3.29 0.35
N GLN A 21 12.73 -3.53 1.57
CA GLN A 21 12.83 -4.84 2.24
C GLN A 21 12.06 -5.91 1.47
N MET A 22 10.84 -5.58 1.02
CA MET A 22 9.99 -6.52 0.29
C MET A 22 10.55 -6.86 -1.08
N VAL A 23 11.04 -5.88 -1.83
CA VAL A 23 11.70 -6.10 -3.12
C VAL A 23 12.97 -6.95 -2.93
N ALA A 24 13.78 -6.64 -1.92
CA ALA A 24 14.99 -7.40 -1.61
C ALA A 24 14.67 -8.88 -1.32
N ARG A 25 13.67 -9.15 -0.49
CA ARG A 25 13.19 -10.51 -0.20
C ARG A 25 12.68 -11.22 -1.46
N ALA A 26 11.85 -10.54 -2.26
CA ALA A 26 11.27 -11.10 -3.48
C ALA A 26 12.33 -11.49 -4.53
N LEU A 27 13.43 -10.73 -4.59
CA LEU A 27 14.55 -10.98 -5.50
C LEU A 27 15.66 -11.83 -4.91
N LYS A 28 15.58 -12.14 -3.59
CA LYS A 28 16.61 -12.86 -2.81
C LYS A 28 17.98 -12.17 -2.88
N ILE A 29 17.99 -10.86 -2.63
CA ILE A 29 19.21 -10.03 -2.59
C ILE A 29 19.25 -9.21 -1.30
N SER A 30 20.44 -8.66 -0.97
CA SER A 30 20.57 -7.75 0.17
C SER A 30 19.76 -6.44 -0.06
N PRO A 31 19.09 -5.91 0.96
CA PRO A 31 18.37 -4.63 0.87
C PRO A 31 19.24 -3.46 0.40
N GLU A 32 20.51 -3.45 0.73
CA GLU A 32 21.49 -2.42 0.31
C GLU A 32 21.66 -2.35 -1.21
N LYS A 33 21.33 -3.45 -1.91
CA LYS A 33 21.35 -3.52 -3.38
C LYS A 33 20.05 -3.00 -4.01
N VAL A 34 19.05 -2.64 -3.22
CA VAL A 34 17.76 -2.12 -3.69
C VAL A 34 17.65 -0.64 -3.38
N ARG A 35 17.36 0.15 -4.38
CA ARG A 35 17.03 1.57 -4.23
C ARG A 35 15.59 1.83 -4.66
N ILE A 36 14.79 2.35 -3.74
CA ILE A 36 13.45 2.85 -4.05
C ILE A 36 13.54 4.35 -4.32
N ILE A 37 12.95 4.77 -5.41
CA ILE A 37 12.80 6.17 -5.79
C ILE A 37 11.30 6.47 -5.84
N THR A 38 10.86 7.35 -4.97
CA THR A 38 9.47 7.79 -4.94
C THR A 38 9.35 9.07 -5.77
N PRO A 39 8.65 9.03 -6.92
CA PRO A 39 8.32 10.24 -7.67
C PRO A 39 7.27 11.06 -6.92
N TYR A 40 6.86 12.20 -7.49
CA TYR A 40 5.77 12.99 -6.92
C TYR A 40 4.49 12.16 -6.81
N VAL A 41 3.95 12.09 -5.60
CA VAL A 41 2.75 11.30 -5.28
C VAL A 41 1.58 12.25 -5.12
N GLY A 42 0.63 12.21 -6.05
CA GLY A 42 -0.56 13.07 -6.07
C GLY A 42 -1.65 12.68 -5.06
N GLY A 43 -1.35 11.80 -4.13
CA GLY A 43 -2.24 11.26 -3.11
C GLY A 43 -2.18 9.73 -3.08
N GLY A 44 -2.56 9.14 -1.95
CA GLY A 44 -2.52 7.67 -1.76
C GLY A 44 -3.86 7.10 -1.28
N PHE A 45 -4.66 7.90 -0.55
CA PHE A 45 -5.98 7.54 -0.03
C PHE A 45 -6.02 6.17 0.68
N GLY A 46 -4.87 5.75 1.26
CA GLY A 46 -4.67 4.46 1.91
C GLY A 46 -4.08 3.37 1.00
N GLY A 47 -4.07 3.53 -0.32
CA GLY A 47 -3.55 2.52 -1.26
C GLY A 47 -2.03 2.53 -1.45
N LYS A 48 -1.34 3.59 -1.01
CA LYS A 48 0.13 3.72 -1.18
C LYS A 48 0.91 3.61 0.13
N SER A 49 0.28 3.10 1.18
CA SER A 49 0.87 2.95 2.51
C SER A 49 1.55 1.59 2.75
N ALA A 50 1.32 0.64 1.87
CA ALA A 50 1.95 -0.67 1.89
C ALA A 50 2.58 -0.95 0.52
N VAL A 51 3.43 -2.00 0.45
CA VAL A 51 4.00 -2.46 -0.83
C VAL A 51 2.88 -2.84 -1.77
N THR A 52 2.88 -2.25 -2.94
CA THR A 52 1.92 -2.61 -3.98
C THR A 52 2.41 -3.82 -4.77
N GLN A 53 1.48 -4.66 -5.19
CA GLN A 53 1.77 -5.83 -6.01
C GLN A 53 2.50 -5.44 -7.30
N GLN A 54 2.13 -4.32 -7.92
CA GLN A 54 2.79 -3.79 -9.13
C GLN A 54 4.29 -3.56 -8.91
N THR A 55 4.70 -3.09 -7.72
CA THR A 55 6.11 -2.88 -7.38
C THR A 55 6.90 -4.19 -7.42
N LEU A 56 6.33 -5.25 -6.86
CA LEU A 56 6.94 -6.57 -6.84
C LEU A 56 6.97 -7.21 -8.24
N GLU A 57 5.90 -7.06 -9.00
CA GLU A 57 5.81 -7.53 -10.39
C GLU A 57 6.85 -6.86 -11.26
N ALA A 58 6.94 -5.53 -11.21
CA ALA A 58 7.93 -4.78 -11.99
C ALA A 58 9.37 -5.23 -11.66
N ALA A 59 9.67 -5.48 -10.39
CA ALA A 59 10.98 -5.94 -9.96
C ALA A 59 11.29 -7.36 -10.49
N ARG A 60 10.34 -8.28 -10.37
CA ARG A 60 10.48 -9.67 -10.86
C ARG A 60 10.60 -9.72 -12.38
N LEU A 61 9.71 -9.03 -13.10
CA LEU A 61 9.71 -8.98 -14.56
C LEU A 61 10.98 -8.34 -15.12
N THR A 62 11.49 -7.29 -14.47
CA THR A 62 12.78 -6.68 -14.84
C THR A 62 13.92 -7.68 -14.72
N LYS A 63 13.95 -8.50 -13.65
CA LYS A 63 14.96 -9.55 -13.48
C LYS A 63 14.86 -10.62 -14.56
N MET A 64 13.63 -11.04 -14.90
CA MET A 64 13.40 -12.07 -15.92
C MET A 64 13.73 -11.56 -17.32
N ALA A 65 13.33 -10.33 -17.65
CA ALA A 65 13.53 -9.74 -18.96
C ALA A 65 14.98 -9.25 -19.21
N GLY A 66 15.79 -9.08 -18.16
CA GLY A 66 17.15 -8.51 -18.27
C GLY A 66 17.18 -7.05 -18.74
N ARG A 67 16.06 -6.35 -18.72
CA ARG A 67 15.89 -4.95 -19.16
C ARG A 67 14.87 -4.23 -18.30
N PRO A 68 14.83 -2.89 -18.28
CA PRO A 68 13.82 -2.13 -17.56
C PRO A 68 12.40 -2.52 -17.97
N VAL A 69 11.53 -2.72 -17.00
CA VAL A 69 10.11 -3.03 -17.20
C VAL A 69 9.27 -2.03 -16.41
N GLN A 70 8.22 -1.53 -17.02
CA GLN A 70 7.18 -0.74 -16.38
C GLN A 70 5.91 -1.59 -16.28
N VAL A 71 5.30 -1.58 -15.09
CA VAL A 71 4.00 -2.20 -14.81
C VAL A 71 3.02 -1.09 -14.47
N ALA A 72 1.90 -1.10 -15.14
CA ALA A 72 0.76 -0.23 -14.83
C ALA A 72 -0.50 -1.08 -14.90
N TRP A 73 -1.23 -1.15 -13.81
CA TRP A 73 -2.51 -1.83 -13.78
C TRP A 73 -3.60 -0.97 -14.40
N SER A 74 -4.50 -1.60 -15.10
CA SER A 74 -5.76 -0.99 -15.48
C SER A 74 -6.64 -0.77 -14.24
N ARG A 75 -7.67 0.06 -14.37
CA ARG A 75 -8.62 0.27 -13.27
C ARG A 75 -9.33 -1.03 -12.86
N ALA A 76 -9.59 -1.92 -13.79
CA ALA A 76 -10.18 -3.22 -13.50
C ALA A 76 -9.26 -4.09 -12.63
N GLU A 77 -7.97 -4.13 -12.95
CA GLU A 77 -6.97 -4.86 -12.16
C GLU A 77 -6.80 -4.26 -10.76
N GLU A 78 -6.80 -2.94 -10.63
CA GLU A 78 -6.77 -2.28 -9.32
C GLU A 78 -7.96 -2.72 -8.45
N PHE A 79 -9.17 -2.79 -9.00
CA PHE A 79 -10.35 -3.24 -8.26
C PHE A 79 -10.29 -4.71 -7.85
N PHE A 80 -9.53 -5.54 -8.54
CA PHE A 80 -9.39 -6.96 -8.21
C PHE A 80 -8.26 -7.26 -7.25
N TYR A 81 -7.13 -6.56 -7.37
CA TYR A 81 -5.86 -6.95 -6.73
C TYR A 81 -5.37 -5.97 -5.69
N ASP A 82 -5.95 -4.77 -5.58
CA ASP A 82 -5.54 -3.80 -4.57
C ASP A 82 -6.24 -4.06 -3.22
N GLY A 83 -5.74 -3.39 -2.18
CA GLY A 83 -6.30 -3.47 -0.84
C GLY A 83 -7.67 -2.81 -0.74
N PHE A 84 -8.63 -3.49 -0.12
CA PHE A 84 -9.98 -2.97 0.10
C PHE A 84 -10.11 -2.30 1.47
N ARG A 85 -10.93 -1.25 1.54
CA ARG A 85 -11.40 -0.77 2.82
C ARG A 85 -12.36 -1.80 3.41
N PRO A 86 -12.15 -2.21 4.68
CA PRO A 86 -13.05 -3.16 5.32
C PRO A 86 -14.44 -2.55 5.49
N ALA A 87 -15.45 -3.38 5.34
CA ALA A 87 -16.82 -3.00 5.70
C ALA A 87 -16.88 -2.68 7.20
N SER A 88 -17.63 -1.66 7.56
CA SER A 88 -17.86 -1.30 8.96
C SER A 88 -19.31 -0.87 9.19
N VAL A 89 -19.82 -1.19 10.38
CA VAL A 89 -21.11 -0.67 10.86
C VAL A 89 -20.81 0.27 12.01
N VAL A 90 -21.18 1.53 11.85
CA VAL A 90 -20.98 2.53 12.88
C VAL A 90 -22.34 2.82 13.56
N ARG A 91 -22.38 2.65 14.88
CA ARG A 91 -23.54 3.02 15.71
C ARG A 91 -23.12 4.18 16.60
N ILE A 92 -23.85 5.27 16.48
CA ILE A 92 -23.59 6.48 17.28
C ILE A 92 -24.85 6.78 18.10
N LYS A 93 -24.63 7.05 19.40
CA LYS A 93 -25.63 7.63 20.30
C LYS A 93 -25.03 8.91 20.85
N SER A 94 -25.79 9.98 20.79
CA SER A 94 -25.38 11.25 21.37
C SER A 94 -26.60 11.96 21.98
N GLY A 95 -26.35 12.86 22.89
CA GLY A 95 -27.38 13.70 23.50
C GLY A 95 -26.94 15.16 23.50
N ILE A 96 -27.93 16.04 23.45
CA ILE A 96 -27.75 17.49 23.61
C ILE A 96 -28.66 17.97 24.72
N ASP A 97 -28.24 18.99 25.43
CA ASP A 97 -29.08 19.69 26.42
C ASP A 97 -30.00 20.75 25.77
N ALA A 98 -30.80 21.43 26.57
CA ALA A 98 -31.70 22.46 26.09
C ALA A 98 -31.00 23.67 25.45
N SER A 99 -29.71 23.87 25.69
CA SER A 99 -28.86 24.91 25.08
C SER A 99 -28.24 24.48 23.77
N GLY A 100 -28.40 23.21 23.35
CA GLY A 100 -27.77 22.63 22.16
C GLY A 100 -26.36 22.12 22.42
N LYS A 101 -25.85 22.12 23.65
CA LYS A 101 -24.54 21.61 24.01
C LYS A 101 -24.57 20.08 24.08
N MET A 102 -23.57 19.45 23.47
CA MET A 102 -23.41 18.00 23.53
C MET A 102 -23.14 17.54 24.96
N THR A 103 -23.91 16.58 25.45
CA THR A 103 -23.82 16.03 26.81
C THR A 103 -23.13 14.68 26.86
N PHE A 104 -23.22 13.89 25.80
CA PHE A 104 -22.47 12.63 25.66
C PHE A 104 -22.34 12.22 24.19
N TRP A 105 -21.35 11.37 23.95
CA TRP A 105 -21.07 10.72 22.66
C TRP A 105 -20.61 9.28 22.92
N ASP A 106 -21.41 8.30 22.46
CA ASP A 106 -21.07 6.88 22.47
C ASP A 106 -20.98 6.40 21.03
N MET A 107 -19.78 5.98 20.59
CA MET A 107 -19.55 5.46 19.25
C MET A 107 -19.04 4.03 19.31
N ARG A 108 -19.76 3.12 18.67
CA ARG A 108 -19.36 1.72 18.50
C ARG A 108 -19.16 1.43 17.02
N SER A 109 -17.95 1.02 16.67
CA SER A 109 -17.58 0.70 15.31
C SER A 109 -16.84 -0.64 15.26
N PRO A 110 -17.54 -1.78 15.34
CA PRO A 110 -16.94 -3.05 15.02
C PRO A 110 -16.50 -3.04 13.57
N LYS A 111 -15.19 -3.18 13.35
CA LYS A 111 -14.57 -3.22 12.01
C LYS A 111 -13.46 -4.24 11.98
N THR A 112 -13.25 -4.85 10.82
CA THR A 112 -12.05 -5.60 10.55
C THR A 112 -10.85 -4.67 10.42
N SER A 113 -9.67 -5.13 10.82
CA SER A 113 -8.45 -4.35 10.65
C SER A 113 -8.07 -4.22 9.18
N VAL A 114 -7.68 -3.04 8.75
CA VAL A 114 -7.10 -2.82 7.40
C VAL A 114 -5.87 -3.71 7.20
N SER A 115 -5.07 -3.90 8.25
CA SER A 115 -3.89 -4.79 8.21
C SER A 115 -4.26 -6.25 7.92
N ALA A 116 -5.45 -6.70 8.33
CA ALA A 116 -5.90 -8.06 8.04
C ALA A 116 -6.30 -8.25 6.58
N THR A 117 -6.78 -7.20 5.90
CA THR A 117 -7.14 -7.28 4.47
C THR A 117 -5.92 -7.18 3.55
N VAL A 118 -4.86 -6.52 3.99
CA VAL A 118 -3.60 -6.40 3.23
C VAL A 118 -2.67 -7.59 3.49
N GLY A 119 -2.75 -8.22 4.66
CA GLY A 119 -1.88 -9.32 5.07
C GLY A 119 -2.08 -10.65 4.33
N TYR A 120 -3.15 -10.79 3.56
CA TYR A 120 -3.39 -11.99 2.73
C TYR A 120 -2.65 -11.97 1.39
N LEU A 121 -1.93 -10.90 1.07
CA LEU A 121 -1.20 -10.74 -0.18
C LEU A 121 0.34 -10.91 -0.03
N THR A 122 0.79 -11.26 1.16
CA THR A 122 2.20 -11.57 1.45
C THR A 122 2.41 -13.06 1.69
#